data_94af7727b18005ae31c35974222c8fc2
#
_entry.id   94af7727b18005ae31c35974222c8fc2
#
_cell.length_a   1.000
_cell.length_b   1.000
_cell.length_c   1.000
_cell.angle_alpha   90.00
_cell.angle_beta   90.00
_cell.angle_gamma   90.00
#
_symmetry.space_group_name_H-M   'P 1'
#
loop_
_entity.id
_entity.type
_entity.pdbx_description
1 polymer ?
#
loop_
_entity_poly.entity_id
_entity_poly.type
_entity_poly.pdbx_seq_one_letter_code
_entity_poly.pdbx_strand_id
1 'polypeptide(L)'
;MSQVTERTQKTIITAMISLLEKKPFDKITVGNICTESQINHSTFYRYFNDKFALLHAVFEFLLDDLLKESLSTESIITQIADFIGKNNDFMRHVSPQYQTRANLYPEFRLILKDIVTRKYENSESADDDPLIIMIRNSDTPELMISLIVGALVGVVEYLEDNDFKIPKDEFTSFTEDFFRKWVEK
;
A
#
# COMPACT_ATOMS: atom_id res chain seq x y z
N MET A 1 -8.77 19.95 -11.47
CA MET A 1 -9.48 20.26 -10.19
C MET A 1 -9.02 21.61 -9.66
N SER A 2 -9.80 22.34 -8.85
CA SER A 2 -9.32 23.63 -8.32
C SER A 2 -8.30 23.37 -7.20
N GLN A 3 -7.30 24.25 -7.05
CA GLN A 3 -6.28 24.15 -5.98
C GLN A 3 -6.87 24.02 -4.56
N VAL A 4 -8.05 24.63 -4.33
CA VAL A 4 -8.77 24.53 -3.03
C VAL A 4 -9.29 23.11 -2.82
N THR A 5 -9.75 22.43 -3.86
CA THR A 5 -10.25 21.07 -3.83
C THR A 5 -9.13 20.09 -3.44
N GLU A 6 -7.99 20.19 -4.08
CA GLU A 6 -6.81 19.33 -3.83
C GLU A 6 -6.27 19.54 -2.41
N ARG A 7 -6.19 20.78 -1.96
CA ARG A 7 -5.75 21.10 -0.60
C ARG A 7 -6.66 20.50 0.46
N THR A 8 -7.98 20.60 0.28
CA THR A 8 -8.95 20.04 1.23
C THR A 8 -8.89 18.52 1.24
N GLN A 9 -8.80 17.88 0.07
CA GLN A 9 -8.67 16.44 -0.03
C GLN A 9 -7.39 15.95 0.69
N LYS A 10 -6.26 16.59 0.46
CA LYS A 10 -5.00 16.29 1.13
C LYS A 10 -5.11 16.45 2.65
N THR A 11 -5.80 17.48 3.15
CA THR A 11 -6.04 17.68 4.58
C THR A 11 -6.82 16.51 5.20
N ILE A 12 -7.86 16.01 4.50
CA ILE A 12 -8.66 14.87 4.98
C ILE A 12 -7.82 13.58 4.99
N ILE A 13 -7.02 13.35 3.94
CA ILE A 13 -6.10 12.20 3.84
C ILE A 13 -5.08 12.24 4.99
N THR A 14 -4.43 13.36 5.22
CA THR A 14 -3.45 13.52 6.30
C THR A 14 -4.08 13.31 7.69
N ALA A 15 -5.30 13.78 7.90
CA ALA A 15 -6.05 13.54 9.14
C ALA A 15 -6.32 12.05 9.36
N MET A 16 -6.66 11.31 8.31
CA MET A 16 -6.85 9.86 8.40
C MET A 16 -5.55 9.13 8.73
N ILE A 17 -4.42 9.52 8.13
CA ILE A 17 -3.10 8.96 8.45
C ILE A 17 -2.78 9.19 9.94
N SER A 18 -2.92 10.42 10.44
CA SER A 18 -2.69 10.76 11.85
C SER A 18 -3.58 9.97 12.82
N LEU A 19 -4.80 9.63 12.42
CA LEU A 19 -5.70 8.79 13.22
C LEU A 19 -5.26 7.31 13.18
N LEU A 20 -4.82 6.83 12.04
CA LEU A 20 -4.34 5.45 11.87
C LEU A 20 -3.02 5.18 12.60
N GLU A 21 -2.20 6.18 12.84
CA GLU A 21 -1.04 6.06 13.74
C GLU A 21 -1.43 5.81 15.20
N LYS A 22 -2.64 6.20 15.59
CA LYS A 22 -3.08 6.20 17.00
C LYS A 22 -4.07 5.09 17.35
N LYS A 23 -4.84 4.58 16.39
CA LYS A 23 -5.91 3.61 16.65
C LYS A 23 -6.33 2.81 15.40
N PRO A 24 -6.84 1.56 15.59
CA PRO A 24 -7.29 0.72 14.49
C PRO A 24 -8.38 1.39 13.64
N PHE A 25 -8.36 1.09 12.33
CA PHE A 25 -9.32 1.59 11.35
C PHE A 25 -10.79 1.37 11.77
N ASP A 26 -11.13 0.21 12.35
CA ASP A 26 -12.47 -0.09 12.84
C ASP A 26 -12.98 0.93 13.88
N LYS A 27 -12.07 1.50 14.68
CA LYS A 27 -12.39 2.48 15.72
C LYS A 27 -12.43 3.92 15.21
N ILE A 28 -12.06 4.15 13.94
CA ILE A 28 -12.14 5.47 13.32
C ILE A 28 -13.53 5.67 12.73
N THR A 29 -14.15 6.79 13.09
CA THR A 29 -15.46 7.24 12.55
C THR A 29 -15.27 8.45 11.66
N VAL A 30 -16.24 8.73 10.77
CA VAL A 30 -16.25 9.98 9.98
C VAL A 30 -16.22 11.21 10.89
N GLY A 31 -16.87 11.14 12.07
CA GLY A 31 -16.79 12.21 13.06
C GLY A 31 -15.38 12.48 13.58
N ASN A 32 -14.59 11.42 13.83
CA ASN A 32 -13.18 11.57 14.20
C ASN A 32 -12.36 12.26 13.09
N ILE A 33 -12.58 11.82 11.82
CA ILE A 33 -11.90 12.39 10.66
C ILE A 33 -12.24 13.87 10.49
N CYS A 34 -13.54 14.22 10.62
CA CYS A 34 -14.00 15.60 10.53
C CYS A 34 -13.39 16.49 11.61
N THR A 35 -13.29 15.98 12.84
CA THR A 35 -12.66 16.70 13.96
C THR A 35 -11.17 16.93 13.71
N GLU A 36 -10.43 15.89 13.34
CA GLU A 36 -8.99 15.94 13.09
C GLU A 36 -8.66 16.85 11.90
N SER A 37 -9.46 16.82 10.83
CA SER A 37 -9.29 17.67 9.65
C SER A 37 -9.93 19.03 9.72
N GLN A 38 -10.62 19.37 10.83
CA GLN A 38 -11.32 20.63 11.08
C GLN A 38 -12.36 20.97 9.98
N ILE A 39 -13.10 19.97 9.51
CA ILE A 39 -14.17 20.13 8.54
C ILE A 39 -15.51 19.62 9.08
N ASN A 40 -16.60 19.98 8.43
CA ASN A 40 -17.92 19.41 8.73
C ASN A 40 -18.20 18.14 7.91
N HIS A 41 -19.21 17.36 8.31
CA HIS A 41 -19.61 16.12 7.63
C HIS A 41 -20.00 16.35 6.16
N SER A 42 -20.66 17.46 5.85
CA SER A 42 -21.05 17.73 4.45
C SER A 42 -19.82 17.97 3.56
N THR A 43 -18.77 18.55 4.10
CA THR A 43 -17.48 18.68 3.42
C THR A 43 -16.84 17.33 3.20
N PHE A 44 -16.82 16.44 4.21
CA PHE A 44 -16.31 15.08 4.05
C PHE A 44 -17.01 14.34 2.91
N TYR A 45 -18.34 14.26 2.95
CA TYR A 45 -19.13 13.52 1.96
C TYR A 45 -19.12 14.13 0.54
N ARG A 46 -18.63 15.34 0.37
CA ARG A 46 -18.35 15.92 -0.95
C ARG A 46 -17.12 15.31 -1.61
N TYR A 47 -16.16 14.79 -0.82
CA TYR A 47 -14.91 14.22 -1.31
C TYR A 47 -14.85 12.69 -1.26
N PHE A 48 -15.46 12.09 -0.24
CA PHE A 48 -15.41 10.65 0.01
C PHE A 48 -16.78 10.13 0.39
N ASN A 49 -17.22 9.06 -0.26
CA ASN A 49 -18.50 8.42 0.01
C ASN A 49 -18.56 7.82 1.43
N ASP A 50 -17.45 7.32 1.92
CA ASP A 50 -17.28 6.71 3.24
C ASP A 50 -15.80 6.68 3.66
N LYS A 51 -15.52 6.11 4.82
CA LYS A 51 -14.16 5.98 5.33
C LYS A 51 -13.30 4.96 4.57
N PHE A 52 -13.91 4.00 3.83
CA PHE A 52 -13.19 3.04 3.00
C PHE A 52 -12.67 3.72 1.72
N ALA A 53 -13.51 4.52 1.08
CA ALA A 53 -13.08 5.36 -0.05
C ALA A 53 -11.93 6.30 0.35
N LEU A 54 -11.96 6.85 1.59
CA LEU A 54 -10.86 7.63 2.11
C LEU A 54 -9.62 6.77 2.38
N LEU A 55 -9.78 5.56 2.94
CA LEU A 55 -8.65 4.65 3.16
C LEU A 55 -7.95 4.32 1.85
N HIS A 56 -8.71 4.06 0.78
CA HIS A 56 -8.15 3.84 -0.54
C HIS A 56 -7.32 5.03 -1.02
N ALA A 57 -7.85 6.26 -0.87
CA ALA A 57 -7.12 7.47 -1.22
C ALA A 57 -5.88 7.72 -0.34
N VAL A 58 -5.89 7.28 0.92
CA VAL A 58 -4.70 7.29 1.80
C VAL A 58 -3.60 6.40 1.22
N PHE A 59 -3.96 5.19 0.80
CA PHE A 59 -2.98 4.30 0.20
C PHE A 59 -2.46 4.83 -1.14
N GLU A 60 -3.33 5.35 -2.01
CA GLU A 60 -2.90 6.01 -3.26
C GLU A 60 -1.91 7.15 -2.97
N PHE A 61 -2.19 7.97 -1.96
CA PHE A 61 -1.32 9.08 -1.57
C PHE A 61 0.05 8.60 -1.07
N LEU A 62 0.07 7.56 -0.23
CA LEU A 62 1.31 6.97 0.30
C LEU A 62 2.11 6.26 -0.80
N LEU A 63 1.40 5.63 -1.74
CA LEU A 63 2.01 5.00 -2.91
C LEU A 63 2.63 6.00 -3.87
N ASP A 64 1.94 7.10 -4.13
CA ASP A 64 2.49 8.15 -4.98
C ASP A 64 3.79 8.72 -4.40
N ASP A 65 3.90 8.82 -3.07
CA ASP A 65 5.15 9.22 -2.41
C ASP A 65 6.21 8.10 -2.54
N LEU A 66 5.85 6.85 -2.31
CA LEU A 66 6.75 5.71 -2.47
C LEU A 66 7.28 5.60 -3.92
N LEU A 67 6.41 5.76 -4.92
CA LEU A 67 6.78 5.68 -6.34
C LEU A 67 7.55 6.92 -6.83
N LYS A 68 7.39 8.08 -6.22
CA LYS A 68 8.20 9.28 -6.51
C LYS A 68 9.63 9.18 -5.96
N GLU A 69 9.78 8.56 -4.78
CA GLU A 69 11.10 8.19 -4.26
C GLU A 69 11.76 7.09 -5.12
N SER A 70 10.97 6.34 -5.89
CA SER A 70 11.37 5.23 -6.75
C SER A 70 11.98 5.60 -8.11
N LEU A 71 12.47 6.80 -8.28
CA LEU A 71 13.60 7.05 -9.20
C LEU A 71 14.88 6.34 -8.71
N SER A 72 14.80 5.62 -7.57
CA SER A 72 15.82 4.72 -7.09
C SER A 72 15.78 3.40 -7.87
N THR A 73 16.95 2.82 -8.10
CA THR A 73 17.16 1.47 -8.66
C THR A 73 16.75 0.35 -7.70
N GLU A 74 16.02 0.67 -6.61
CA GLU A 74 15.59 -0.31 -5.62
C GLU A 74 14.40 -1.14 -6.09
N SER A 75 14.40 -2.44 -5.74
CA SER A 75 13.31 -3.35 -6.07
C SER A 75 11.99 -2.94 -5.38
N ILE A 76 10.86 -3.29 -5.99
CA ILE A 76 9.52 -3.11 -5.39
C ILE A 76 9.47 -3.70 -3.99
N ILE A 77 10.10 -4.85 -3.79
CA ILE A 77 10.12 -5.56 -2.50
C ILE A 77 10.82 -4.74 -1.44
N THR A 78 11.99 -4.19 -1.76
CA THR A 78 12.75 -3.32 -0.85
C THR A 78 11.92 -2.09 -0.47
N GLN A 79 11.27 -1.47 -1.42
CA GLN A 79 10.42 -0.30 -1.18
C GLN A 79 9.22 -0.63 -0.26
N ILE A 80 8.54 -1.76 -0.48
CA ILE A 80 7.45 -2.24 0.39
C ILE A 80 7.97 -2.54 1.79
N ALA A 81 9.12 -3.22 1.91
CA ALA A 81 9.74 -3.52 3.19
C ALA A 81 10.09 -2.26 3.98
N ASP A 82 10.63 -1.25 3.30
CA ASP A 82 10.96 0.06 3.89
C ASP A 82 9.71 0.79 4.37
N PHE A 83 8.66 0.78 3.56
CA PHE A 83 7.39 1.39 3.92
C PHE A 83 6.81 0.74 5.19
N ILE A 84 6.76 -0.60 5.23
CA ILE A 84 6.26 -1.35 6.39
C ILE A 84 7.12 -1.05 7.62
N GLY A 85 8.43 -1.09 7.50
CA GLY A 85 9.35 -0.84 8.62
C GLY A 85 9.25 0.58 9.18
N LYS A 86 9.08 1.58 8.33
CA LYS A 86 8.92 2.99 8.72
C LYS A 86 7.54 3.31 9.31
N ASN A 87 6.51 2.53 8.96
CA ASN A 87 5.10 2.81 9.29
C ASN A 87 4.45 1.65 10.08
N ASN A 88 5.17 1.03 11.00
CA ASN A 88 4.71 -0.18 11.70
C ASN A 88 3.36 0.01 12.41
N ASP A 89 3.17 1.09 13.19
CA ASP A 89 1.91 1.35 13.90
C ASP A 89 0.75 1.57 12.92
N PHE A 90 0.97 2.30 11.84
CA PHE A 90 0.01 2.46 10.76
C PHE A 90 -0.36 1.09 10.16
N MET A 91 0.62 0.27 9.81
CA MET A 91 0.42 -1.06 9.23
C MET A 91 -0.41 -1.95 10.17
N ARG A 92 -0.09 -1.99 11.46
CA ARG A 92 -0.88 -2.73 12.46
C ARG A 92 -2.32 -2.25 12.54
N HIS A 93 -2.56 -0.95 12.46
CA HIS A 93 -3.89 -0.37 12.59
C HIS A 93 -4.75 -0.48 11.32
N VAL A 94 -4.16 -0.74 10.15
CA VAL A 94 -4.89 -1.05 8.91
C VAL A 94 -4.92 -2.54 8.59
N SER A 95 -4.08 -3.34 9.23
CA SER A 95 -3.97 -4.78 9.00
C SER A 95 -5.31 -5.49 9.19
N PRO A 96 -5.72 -6.33 8.23
CA PRO A 96 -6.99 -7.06 8.30
C PRO A 96 -7.15 -7.90 9.57
N GLN A 97 -6.07 -8.50 10.07
CA GLN A 97 -6.08 -9.34 11.27
C GLN A 97 -6.53 -8.58 12.52
N TYR A 98 -6.23 -7.29 12.61
CA TYR A 98 -6.59 -6.45 13.75
C TYR A 98 -7.95 -5.76 13.61
N GLN A 99 -8.69 -6.02 12.50
CA GLN A 99 -10.02 -5.49 12.30
C GLN A 99 -11.07 -6.49 12.76
N THR A 100 -12.04 -6.04 13.54
CA THR A 100 -13.13 -6.89 14.05
C THR A 100 -14.37 -6.85 13.17
N ARG A 101 -14.53 -5.86 12.33
CA ARG A 101 -15.74 -5.58 11.55
C ARG A 101 -15.50 -5.36 10.06
N ALA A 102 -14.27 -5.06 9.66
CA ALA A 102 -13.91 -4.81 8.28
C ALA A 102 -12.96 -5.91 7.77
N ASN A 103 -13.25 -6.47 6.61
CA ASN A 103 -12.28 -7.28 5.90
C ASN A 103 -11.52 -6.37 4.94
N LEU A 104 -10.26 -6.05 5.25
CA LEU A 104 -9.42 -5.15 4.44
C LEU A 104 -8.53 -5.89 3.42
N TYR A 105 -8.56 -7.22 3.37
CA TYR A 105 -7.77 -7.99 2.38
C TYR A 105 -8.10 -7.64 0.92
N PRO A 106 -9.37 -7.41 0.52
CA PRO A 106 -9.68 -6.97 -0.84
C PRO A 106 -9.03 -5.63 -1.18
N GLU A 107 -9.03 -4.66 -0.27
CA GLU A 107 -8.41 -3.35 -0.43
C GLU A 107 -6.89 -3.48 -0.54
N PHE A 108 -6.26 -4.25 0.34
CA PHE A 108 -4.82 -4.55 0.26
C PHE A 108 -4.42 -5.17 -1.08
N ARG A 109 -5.22 -6.15 -1.56
CA ARG A 109 -4.98 -6.76 -2.86
C ARG A 109 -5.07 -5.74 -4.00
N LEU A 110 -6.05 -4.86 -3.99
CA LEU A 110 -6.21 -3.81 -5.00
C LEU A 110 -5.02 -2.85 -4.99
N ILE A 111 -4.58 -2.43 -3.81
CA ILE A 111 -3.44 -1.54 -3.63
C ILE A 111 -2.15 -2.18 -4.15
N LEU A 112 -1.85 -3.40 -3.73
CA LEU A 112 -0.67 -4.13 -4.21
C LEU A 112 -0.71 -4.34 -5.72
N LYS A 113 -1.89 -4.63 -6.28
CA LYS A 113 -2.07 -4.75 -7.74
C LYS A 113 -1.76 -3.43 -8.43
N ASP A 114 -2.24 -2.31 -7.90
CA ASP A 114 -1.97 -0.98 -8.47
C ASP A 114 -0.47 -0.64 -8.42
N ILE A 115 0.20 -0.91 -7.29
CA ILE A 115 1.66 -0.74 -7.15
C ILE A 115 2.41 -1.50 -8.25
N VAL A 116 2.18 -2.80 -8.32
CA VAL A 116 2.90 -3.69 -9.26
C VAL A 116 2.60 -3.30 -10.71
N THR A 117 1.34 -2.97 -11.03
CA THR A 117 0.94 -2.57 -12.38
C THR A 117 1.60 -1.26 -12.77
N ARG A 118 1.54 -0.23 -11.93
CA ARG A 118 2.16 1.08 -12.22
C ARG A 118 3.67 0.98 -12.37
N LYS A 119 4.34 0.19 -11.54
CA LYS A 119 5.78 -0.03 -11.67
C LYS A 119 6.10 -0.72 -13.00
N TYR A 120 5.35 -1.75 -13.37
CA TYR A 120 5.52 -2.43 -14.65
C TYR A 120 5.29 -1.50 -15.84
N GLU A 121 4.21 -0.71 -15.84
CA GLU A 121 3.88 0.23 -16.92
C GLU A 121 4.92 1.35 -17.08
N ASN A 122 5.56 1.77 -15.98
CA ASN A 122 6.59 2.80 -15.99
C ASN A 122 8.02 2.24 -16.08
N SER A 123 8.19 0.91 -16.12
CA SER A 123 9.51 0.28 -16.17
C SER A 123 10.17 0.44 -17.54
N GLU A 124 11.47 0.71 -17.53
CA GLU A 124 12.29 0.70 -18.74
C GLU A 124 12.74 -0.72 -19.11
N SER A 125 13.19 -0.91 -20.36
CA SER A 125 13.68 -2.22 -20.82
C SER A 125 14.91 -2.72 -20.05
N ALA A 126 15.66 -1.82 -19.45
CA ALA A 126 16.86 -2.09 -18.64
C ALA A 126 16.55 -2.31 -17.15
N ASP A 127 15.28 -2.26 -16.75
CA ASP A 127 14.87 -2.51 -15.36
C ASP A 127 15.16 -3.96 -14.97
N ASP A 128 15.96 -4.14 -13.92
CA ASP A 128 16.44 -5.43 -13.40
C ASP A 128 15.64 -5.93 -12.17
N ASP A 129 14.54 -5.25 -11.81
CA ASP A 129 13.63 -5.71 -10.77
C ASP A 129 13.09 -7.11 -11.12
N PRO A 130 13.30 -8.14 -10.28
CA PRO A 130 12.88 -9.50 -10.58
C PRO A 130 11.38 -9.63 -10.89
N LEU A 131 10.52 -8.88 -10.20
CA LEU A 131 9.07 -8.91 -10.43
C LEU A 131 8.73 -8.34 -11.81
N ILE A 132 9.40 -7.26 -12.22
CA ILE A 132 9.21 -6.65 -13.54
C ILE A 132 9.67 -7.59 -14.65
N ILE A 133 10.83 -8.25 -14.46
CA ILE A 133 11.34 -9.23 -15.41
C ILE A 133 10.36 -10.41 -15.57
N MET A 134 9.81 -10.93 -14.45
CA MET A 134 8.81 -12.02 -14.50
C MET A 134 7.55 -11.62 -15.29
N ILE A 135 7.04 -10.41 -15.07
CA ILE A 135 5.86 -9.90 -15.79
C ILE A 135 6.16 -9.75 -17.27
N ARG A 136 7.30 -9.16 -17.60
CA ARG A 136 7.73 -8.88 -18.98
C ARG A 136 7.95 -10.17 -19.80
N ASN A 137 8.46 -11.22 -19.16
CA ASN A 137 8.73 -12.51 -19.81
C ASN A 137 7.50 -13.43 -19.85
N SER A 138 6.37 -13.01 -19.30
CA SER A 138 5.13 -13.80 -19.31
C SER A 138 4.31 -13.58 -20.57
N ASP A 139 3.79 -14.67 -21.17
CA ASP A 139 2.80 -14.60 -22.26
C ASP A 139 1.46 -13.97 -21.80
N THR A 140 1.22 -13.93 -20.50
CA THR A 140 0.00 -13.39 -19.88
C THR A 140 0.36 -12.47 -18.72
N PRO A 141 0.80 -11.23 -18.98
CA PRO A 141 1.25 -10.27 -17.94
C PRO A 141 0.23 -10.04 -16.82
N GLU A 142 -1.07 -9.94 -17.14
CA GLU A 142 -2.12 -9.73 -16.14
C GLU A 142 -2.25 -10.91 -15.17
N LEU A 143 -2.08 -12.14 -15.64
CA LEU A 143 -2.07 -13.33 -14.79
C LEU A 143 -0.83 -13.35 -13.90
N MET A 144 0.34 -13.01 -14.46
CA MET A 144 1.58 -12.92 -13.70
C MET A 144 1.48 -11.85 -12.60
N ILE A 145 0.95 -10.67 -12.88
CA ILE A 145 0.66 -9.64 -11.87
C ILE A 145 -0.24 -10.20 -10.78
N SER A 146 -1.29 -10.93 -11.13
CA SER A 146 -2.22 -11.53 -10.15
C SER A 146 -1.54 -12.57 -9.25
N LEU A 147 -0.63 -13.37 -9.77
CA LEU A 147 0.18 -14.34 -9.01
C LEU A 147 1.15 -13.64 -8.06
N ILE A 148 1.86 -12.62 -8.54
CA ILE A 148 2.79 -11.81 -7.74
C ILE A 148 2.03 -11.14 -6.59
N VAL A 149 0.89 -10.52 -6.87
CA VAL A 149 0.05 -9.89 -5.85
C VAL A 149 -0.45 -10.91 -4.81
N GLY A 150 -0.81 -12.12 -5.25
CA GLY A 150 -1.17 -13.21 -4.33
C GLY A 150 -0.02 -13.60 -3.40
N ALA A 151 1.20 -13.69 -3.93
CA ALA A 151 2.39 -13.96 -3.13
C ALA A 151 2.69 -12.82 -2.14
N LEU A 152 2.59 -11.57 -2.58
CA LEU A 152 2.79 -10.40 -1.71
C LEU A 152 1.73 -10.32 -0.58
N VAL A 153 0.47 -10.67 -0.86
CA VAL A 153 -0.57 -10.77 0.18
C VAL A 153 -0.19 -11.84 1.21
N GLY A 154 0.24 -13.04 0.77
CA GLY A 154 0.72 -14.09 1.69
C GLY A 154 1.91 -13.65 2.55
N VAL A 155 2.79 -12.81 1.99
CA VAL A 155 3.89 -12.20 2.76
C VAL A 155 3.35 -11.21 3.80
N VAL A 156 2.37 -10.37 3.46
CA VAL A 156 1.74 -9.46 4.43
C VAL A 156 1.07 -10.26 5.54
N GLU A 157 0.33 -11.33 5.24
CA GLU A 157 -0.27 -12.23 6.22
C GLU A 157 0.79 -12.82 7.17
N TYR A 158 1.92 -13.28 6.62
CA TYR A 158 3.04 -13.78 7.43
C TYR A 158 3.63 -12.71 8.35
N LEU A 159 3.78 -11.47 7.87
CA LEU A 159 4.23 -10.34 8.69
C LEU A 159 3.24 -10.02 9.81
N GLU A 160 1.94 -10.05 9.53
CA GLU A 160 0.87 -9.87 10.51
C GLU A 160 0.95 -10.92 11.62
N ASP A 161 1.08 -12.20 11.27
CA ASP A 161 1.19 -13.31 12.20
C ASP A 161 2.42 -13.20 13.12
N ASN A 162 3.43 -12.46 12.68
CA ASN A 162 4.66 -12.18 13.45
C ASN A 162 4.71 -10.75 14.01
N ASP A 163 3.56 -10.06 14.16
CA ASP A 163 3.45 -8.70 14.70
C ASP A 163 4.34 -7.67 13.98
N PHE A 164 4.62 -7.86 12.69
CA PHE A 164 5.55 -7.05 11.88
C PHE A 164 6.97 -6.94 12.49
N LYS A 165 7.43 -7.94 13.25
CA LYS A 165 8.72 -7.92 13.98
C LYS A 165 9.87 -8.59 13.23
N ILE A 166 9.67 -8.94 11.96
CA ILE A 166 10.72 -9.55 11.15
C ILE A 166 11.75 -8.49 10.76
N PRO A 167 13.06 -8.75 10.94
CA PRO A 167 14.09 -7.84 10.48
C PRO A 167 13.96 -7.55 8.99
N LYS A 168 14.03 -6.27 8.62
CA LYS A 168 13.90 -5.83 7.23
C LYS A 168 14.85 -6.60 6.31
N ASP A 169 16.11 -6.74 6.69
CA ASP A 169 17.14 -7.38 5.87
C ASP A 169 16.83 -8.86 5.62
N GLU A 170 16.29 -9.57 6.61
CA GLU A 170 15.86 -10.97 6.48
C GLU A 170 14.67 -11.07 5.50
N PHE A 171 13.68 -10.20 5.67
CA PHE A 171 12.51 -10.14 4.80
C PHE A 171 12.89 -9.82 3.35
N THR A 172 13.67 -8.77 3.13
CA THR A 172 14.09 -8.32 1.79
C THR A 172 14.94 -9.39 1.11
N SER A 173 15.96 -9.90 1.80
CA SER A 173 16.85 -10.93 1.26
C SER A 173 16.08 -12.20 0.87
N PHE A 174 15.21 -12.70 1.73
CA PHE A 174 14.40 -13.88 1.42
C PHE A 174 13.52 -13.67 0.19
N THR A 175 12.82 -12.54 0.12
CA THR A 175 11.82 -12.28 -0.93
C THR A 175 12.50 -12.02 -2.27
N GLU A 176 13.57 -11.25 -2.29
CA GLU A 176 14.37 -11.02 -3.51
C GLU A 176 14.99 -12.31 -4.03
N ASP A 177 15.59 -13.13 -3.17
CA ASP A 177 16.16 -14.42 -3.53
C ASP A 177 15.10 -15.37 -4.08
N PHE A 178 13.91 -15.38 -3.49
CA PHE A 178 12.80 -16.19 -3.99
C PHE A 178 12.42 -15.81 -5.41
N PHE A 179 12.14 -14.54 -5.68
CA PHE A 179 11.72 -14.09 -7.00
C PHE A 179 12.86 -14.17 -8.03
N ARG A 180 14.11 -13.87 -7.65
CA ARG A 180 15.28 -14.00 -8.53
C ARG A 180 15.47 -15.44 -9.04
N LYS A 181 15.31 -16.43 -8.19
CA LYS A 181 15.38 -17.85 -8.59
C LYS A 181 14.33 -18.28 -9.61
N TRP A 182 13.24 -17.54 -9.72
CA TRP A 182 12.23 -17.80 -10.76
C TRP A 182 12.58 -17.15 -12.10
N VAL A 183 13.38 -16.12 -12.10
CA VAL A 183 13.82 -15.40 -13.31
C VAL A 183 15.00 -16.11 -13.98
N GLU A 184 15.88 -16.74 -13.19
CA GLU A 184 17.11 -17.40 -13.68
C GLU A 184 16.87 -18.80 -14.29
N LYS A 185 15.63 -19.26 -14.36
CA LYS A 185 15.25 -20.55 -15.00
C LYS A 185 14.67 -20.33 -16.37
#